data_97c4e68f355e76a1d51cdc9fe7f245c1
#
_entry.id   97c4e68f355e76a1d51cdc9fe7f245c1
#
_cell.length_a   1.000
_cell.length_b   1.000
_cell.length_c   1.000
_cell.angle_alpha   90.00
_cell.angle_beta   90.00
_cell.angle_gamma   90.00
#
_symmetry.space_group_name_H-M   'P 1'
#
loop_
_entity.id
_entity.type
_entity.pdbx_description
1 polymer ?
#
loop_
_entity_poly.entity_id
_entity_poly.type
_entity_poly.pdbx_seq_one_letter_code
_entity_poly.pdbx_strand_id
1 'polypeptide(L)'
;MPYLLIPLLQITCIVHALRSGSDRTWVYILALLPGVGAVAYLIVEILPGLWGSRTARGLQHQAIRRLDPSRQVRRRREALEEADTVDNHRLLAEALADAGEFNEAVETYRRSLTGIHADDPGMLLGMAKAAFAARLFEEAWRTVLRLGETNPRYQPVEAQLLYARTLEALGRDDEAAHEYGQLVTHAPGEETRCRYALLLQRRGRLLEAMGLFKEILARSRRAP
;
A
#
# COMPACT_ATOMS: atom_id res chain seq x y z
N MET A 1 0.74 -35.77 -28.77
CA MET A 1 2.16 -35.38 -28.74
C MET A 1 2.66 -34.96 -27.33
N PRO A 2 2.22 -35.58 -26.22
CA PRO A 2 2.74 -35.19 -24.88
C PRO A 2 4.12 -35.78 -24.54
N TYR A 3 4.54 -36.84 -25.23
CA TYR A 3 5.77 -37.59 -24.90
C TYR A 3 7.07 -36.84 -25.21
N LEU A 4 7.06 -35.79 -26.02
CA LEU A 4 8.25 -34.98 -26.32
C LEU A 4 8.48 -33.86 -25.32
N LEU A 5 7.46 -33.49 -24.52
CA LEU A 5 7.57 -32.42 -23.52
C LEU A 5 8.40 -32.85 -22.29
N ILE A 6 8.33 -34.13 -21.90
CA ILE A 6 9.04 -34.66 -20.74
C ILE A 6 10.57 -34.60 -20.95
N PRO A 7 11.14 -35.13 -22.06
CA PRO A 7 12.59 -35.06 -22.30
C PRO A 7 13.07 -33.59 -22.50
N LEU A 8 12.27 -32.73 -23.11
CA LEU A 8 12.63 -31.32 -23.29
C LEU A 8 12.74 -30.61 -21.94
N LEU A 9 11.76 -30.81 -21.04
CA LEU A 9 11.76 -30.28 -19.69
C LEU A 9 12.96 -30.80 -18.89
N GLN A 10 13.29 -32.10 -19.03
CA GLN A 10 14.41 -32.74 -18.35
C GLN A 10 15.77 -32.17 -18.80
N ILE A 11 15.97 -31.98 -20.10
CA ILE A 11 17.18 -31.35 -20.63
C ILE A 11 17.32 -29.92 -20.11
N THR A 12 16.23 -29.18 -20.09
CA THR A 12 16.21 -27.79 -19.56
C THR A 12 16.61 -27.75 -18.09
N CYS A 13 16.07 -28.65 -17.26
CA CYS A 13 16.45 -28.78 -15.83
C CYS A 13 17.92 -29.18 -15.65
N ILE A 14 18.46 -30.09 -16.46
CA ILE A 14 19.88 -30.48 -16.41
C ILE A 14 20.78 -29.30 -16.78
N VAL A 15 20.46 -28.57 -17.85
CA VAL A 15 21.22 -27.37 -18.26
C VAL A 15 21.16 -26.30 -17.19
N HIS A 16 20.01 -26.11 -16.56
CA HIS A 16 19.86 -25.16 -15.46
C HIS A 16 20.67 -25.59 -14.24
N ALA A 17 20.64 -26.85 -13.82
CA ALA A 17 21.42 -27.37 -12.70
C ALA A 17 22.93 -27.20 -12.92
N LEU A 18 23.41 -27.42 -14.14
CA LEU A 18 24.83 -27.23 -14.51
C LEU A 18 25.25 -25.75 -14.52
N ARG A 19 24.35 -24.83 -14.87
CA ARG A 19 24.63 -23.39 -14.92
C ARG A 19 24.45 -22.68 -13.57
N SER A 20 23.52 -23.13 -12.72
CA SER A 20 23.26 -22.55 -11.42
C SER A 20 24.23 -22.98 -10.31
N GLY A 21 25.15 -23.94 -10.62
CA GLY A 21 26.08 -24.46 -9.62
C GLY A 21 25.42 -25.33 -8.55
N SER A 22 24.23 -25.83 -8.82
CA SER A 22 23.52 -26.77 -7.95
C SER A 22 24.32 -28.04 -7.72
N ASP A 23 24.10 -28.73 -6.60
CA ASP A 23 24.80 -29.94 -6.21
C ASP A 23 24.78 -30.99 -7.35
N ARG A 24 25.93 -31.55 -7.70
CA ARG A 24 26.07 -32.55 -8.76
C ARG A 24 25.15 -33.76 -8.59
N THR A 25 24.68 -34.00 -7.39
CA THR A 25 23.69 -35.02 -7.04
C THR A 25 22.39 -34.88 -7.85
N TRP A 26 21.96 -33.63 -8.14
CA TRP A 26 20.78 -33.39 -8.94
C TRP A 26 20.88 -33.83 -10.39
N VAL A 27 22.07 -33.77 -10.97
CA VAL A 27 22.31 -34.23 -12.35
C VAL A 27 22.09 -35.74 -12.44
N TYR A 28 22.55 -36.52 -11.42
CA TYR A 28 22.33 -37.95 -11.36
C TYR A 28 20.86 -38.31 -11.15
N ILE A 29 20.16 -37.60 -10.26
CA ILE A 29 18.72 -37.81 -10.01
C ILE A 29 17.88 -37.50 -11.27
N LEU A 30 18.20 -36.41 -11.97
CA LEU A 30 17.55 -36.04 -13.22
C LEU A 30 17.83 -37.07 -14.34
N ALA A 31 19.01 -37.65 -14.41
CA ALA A 31 19.37 -38.65 -15.42
C ALA A 31 18.75 -40.02 -15.13
N LEU A 32 18.65 -40.42 -13.85
CA LEU A 32 18.19 -41.76 -13.45
C LEU A 32 16.65 -41.87 -13.38
N LEU A 33 15.95 -40.79 -13.05
CA LEU A 33 14.49 -40.77 -12.86
C LEU A 33 13.82 -39.71 -13.77
N PRO A 34 13.64 -40.05 -15.07
CA PRO A 34 13.02 -39.15 -16.03
C PRO A 34 11.59 -38.80 -15.62
N GLY A 35 11.26 -37.49 -15.60
CA GLY A 35 9.96 -36.97 -15.20
C GLY A 35 9.83 -36.70 -13.70
N VAL A 36 10.03 -37.70 -12.84
CA VAL A 36 9.94 -37.56 -11.37
C VAL A 36 11.10 -36.69 -10.86
N GLY A 37 12.32 -36.89 -11.38
CA GLY A 37 13.48 -36.09 -11.05
C GLY A 37 13.31 -34.61 -11.43
N ALA A 38 12.68 -34.32 -12.57
CA ALA A 38 12.42 -32.95 -13.01
C ALA A 38 11.39 -32.25 -12.08
N VAL A 39 10.35 -32.94 -11.66
CA VAL A 39 9.35 -32.42 -10.71
C VAL A 39 9.99 -32.19 -9.33
N ALA A 40 10.76 -33.15 -8.84
CA ALA A 40 11.48 -33.01 -7.56
C ALA A 40 12.47 -31.82 -7.59
N TYR A 41 13.23 -31.65 -8.69
CA TYR A 41 14.15 -30.55 -8.88
C TYR A 41 13.43 -29.19 -8.91
N LEU A 42 12.29 -29.10 -9.61
CA LEU A 42 11.46 -27.91 -9.61
C LEU A 42 10.98 -27.54 -8.21
N ILE A 43 10.52 -28.53 -7.43
CA ILE A 43 9.97 -28.28 -6.09
C ILE A 43 11.08 -27.92 -5.09
N VAL A 44 12.22 -28.58 -5.14
CA VAL A 44 13.26 -28.44 -4.10
C VAL A 44 14.24 -27.30 -4.42
N GLU A 45 14.57 -27.07 -5.69
CA GLU A 45 15.61 -26.12 -6.08
C GLU A 45 15.05 -24.81 -6.66
N ILE A 46 14.04 -24.91 -7.52
CA ILE A 46 13.50 -23.73 -8.22
C ILE A 46 12.41 -23.04 -7.40
N LEU A 47 11.48 -23.79 -6.80
CA LEU A 47 10.40 -23.21 -5.99
C LEU A 47 10.91 -22.37 -4.78
N PRO A 48 11.87 -22.84 -3.97
CA PRO A 48 12.40 -22.03 -2.87
C PRO A 48 13.09 -20.75 -3.35
N GLY A 49 13.76 -20.81 -4.51
CA GLY A 49 14.39 -19.64 -5.15
C GLY A 49 13.36 -18.59 -5.59
N LEU A 50 12.22 -19.02 -6.08
CA LEU A 50 11.09 -18.17 -6.45
C LEU A 50 10.35 -17.65 -5.19
N TRP A 51 10.20 -18.47 -4.16
CA TRP A 51 9.56 -18.08 -2.90
C TRP A 51 10.49 -17.30 -1.97
N GLY A 52 11.81 -17.50 -2.10
CA GLY A 52 12.84 -16.81 -1.32
C GLY A 52 13.20 -15.42 -1.83
N SER A 53 12.67 -14.97 -2.98
CA SER A 53 12.94 -13.64 -3.49
C SER A 53 12.38 -12.57 -2.53
N ARG A 54 13.09 -11.43 -2.38
CA ARG A 54 12.63 -10.31 -1.54
C ARG A 54 11.21 -9.86 -1.91
N THR A 55 10.84 -9.97 -3.18
CA THR A 55 9.50 -9.69 -3.71
C THR A 55 8.45 -10.69 -3.24
N ALA A 56 8.76 -12.00 -3.21
CA ALA A 56 7.83 -13.02 -2.74
C ALA A 56 7.61 -12.92 -1.22
N ARG A 57 8.66 -12.64 -0.44
CA ARG A 57 8.50 -12.37 1.01
C ARG A 57 7.66 -11.12 1.27
N GLY A 58 7.85 -10.05 0.48
CA GLY A 58 7.02 -8.84 0.54
C GLY A 58 5.55 -9.12 0.23
N LEU A 59 5.27 -9.91 -0.83
CA LEU A 59 3.92 -10.31 -1.19
C LEU A 59 3.30 -11.27 -0.16
N GLN A 60 4.07 -12.19 0.40
CA GLN A 60 3.63 -13.10 1.46
C GLN A 60 3.31 -12.33 2.75
N HIS A 61 4.14 -11.36 3.16
CA HIS A 61 3.85 -10.48 4.29
C HIS A 61 2.61 -9.61 4.06
N GLN A 62 2.41 -9.09 2.84
CA GLN A 62 1.21 -8.35 2.48
C GLN A 62 -0.03 -9.26 2.43
N ALA A 63 0.09 -10.48 1.92
CA ALA A 63 -1.00 -11.45 1.91
C ALA A 63 -1.40 -11.88 3.33
N ILE A 64 -0.43 -12.15 4.21
CA ILE A 64 -0.69 -12.50 5.61
C ILE A 64 -1.33 -11.31 6.36
N ARG A 65 -0.90 -10.08 6.12
CA ARG A 65 -1.54 -8.87 6.68
C ARG A 65 -3.00 -8.74 6.27
N ARG A 66 -3.35 -9.14 5.04
CA ARG A 66 -4.73 -9.12 4.53
C ARG A 66 -5.58 -10.28 5.03
N LEU A 67 -4.95 -11.42 5.40
CA LEU A 67 -5.65 -12.63 5.81
C LEU A 67 -6.03 -12.65 7.30
N ASP A 68 -5.24 -12.01 8.16
CA ASP A 68 -5.54 -11.91 9.60
C ASP A 68 -5.01 -10.58 10.19
N PRO A 69 -5.71 -9.47 9.93
CA PRO A 69 -5.34 -8.16 10.50
C PRO A 69 -5.48 -8.14 12.03
N SER A 70 -6.39 -8.91 12.61
CA SER A 70 -6.59 -8.99 14.06
C SER A 70 -5.39 -9.59 14.80
N ARG A 71 -4.63 -10.47 14.17
CA ARG A 71 -3.38 -11.01 14.71
C ARG A 71 -2.29 -9.94 14.85
N GLN A 72 -2.23 -9.01 13.91
CA GLN A 72 -1.29 -7.87 13.98
C GLN A 72 -1.66 -6.96 15.14
N VAL A 73 -2.92 -6.60 15.28
CA VAL A 73 -3.42 -5.78 16.39
C VAL A 73 -3.06 -6.42 17.72
N ARG A 74 -3.34 -7.73 17.91
CA ARG A 74 -3.00 -8.45 19.13
C ARG A 74 -1.51 -8.39 19.46
N ARG A 75 -0.64 -8.66 18.48
CA ARG A 75 0.82 -8.57 18.67
C ARG A 75 1.29 -7.18 19.05
N ARG A 76 0.67 -6.13 18.50
CA ARG A 76 1.03 -4.75 18.81
C ARG A 76 0.52 -4.33 20.18
N ARG A 77 -0.63 -4.87 20.62
CA ARG A 77 -1.09 -4.69 22.01
C ARG A 77 -0.14 -5.36 23.00
N GLU A 78 0.26 -6.60 22.76
CA GLU A 78 1.25 -7.32 23.58
C GLU A 78 2.58 -6.51 23.67
N ALA A 79 3.10 -6.01 22.55
CA ALA A 79 4.31 -5.19 22.53
C ALA A 79 4.14 -3.86 23.32
N LEU A 80 2.95 -3.27 23.29
CA LEU A 80 2.65 -2.07 24.08
C LEU A 80 2.55 -2.38 25.58
N GLU A 81 2.03 -3.54 25.97
CA GLU A 81 2.02 -4.00 27.37
C GLU A 81 3.43 -4.26 27.90
N GLU A 82 4.34 -4.78 27.06
CA GLU A 82 5.74 -5.00 27.42
C GLU A 82 6.51 -3.68 27.55
N ALA A 83 6.25 -2.71 26.69
CA ALA A 83 6.93 -1.42 26.66
C ALA A 83 5.98 -0.31 26.18
N ASP A 84 5.55 0.54 27.09
CA ASP A 84 4.71 1.70 26.83
C ASP A 84 5.54 2.83 26.18
N THR A 85 5.79 2.70 24.87
CA THR A 85 6.56 3.65 24.08
C THR A 85 5.70 4.30 23.01
N VAL A 86 6.03 5.54 22.64
CA VAL A 86 5.33 6.27 21.57
C VAL A 86 5.39 5.51 20.24
N ASP A 87 6.50 4.81 19.95
CA ASP A 87 6.64 4.01 18.75
C ASP A 87 5.70 2.79 18.75
N ASN A 88 5.54 2.11 19.90
CA ASN A 88 4.58 1.00 20.04
C ASN A 88 3.14 1.48 19.89
N HIS A 89 2.79 2.65 20.42
CA HIS A 89 1.47 3.26 20.21
C HIS A 89 1.25 3.56 18.71
N ARG A 90 2.23 4.17 18.04
CA ARG A 90 2.15 4.45 16.60
C ARG A 90 1.93 3.16 15.80
N LEU A 91 2.72 2.12 16.08
CA LEU A 91 2.62 0.83 15.40
C LEU A 91 1.29 0.11 15.69
N LEU A 92 0.73 0.27 16.89
CA LEU A 92 -0.61 -0.24 17.22
C LEU A 92 -1.68 0.52 16.44
N ALA A 93 -1.62 1.86 16.41
CA ALA A 93 -2.57 2.68 15.67
C ALA A 93 -2.56 2.37 14.16
N GLU A 94 -1.38 2.15 13.57
CA GLU A 94 -1.24 1.70 12.17
C GLU A 94 -1.91 0.32 11.97
N ALA A 95 -1.67 -0.64 12.88
CA ALA A 95 -2.26 -1.97 12.78
C ALA A 95 -3.79 -1.95 12.95
N LEU A 96 -4.32 -1.10 13.83
CA LEU A 96 -5.76 -0.86 14.01
C LEU A 96 -6.39 -0.27 12.75
N ALA A 97 -5.73 0.73 12.14
CA ALA A 97 -6.19 1.32 10.88
C ALA A 97 -6.19 0.29 9.73
N ASP A 98 -5.16 -0.55 9.63
CA ASP A 98 -5.09 -1.64 8.66
C ASP A 98 -6.18 -2.71 8.89
N ALA A 99 -6.61 -2.90 10.13
CA ALA A 99 -7.69 -3.80 10.52
C ALA A 99 -9.10 -3.21 10.31
N GLY A 100 -9.20 -1.91 9.99
CA GLY A 100 -10.46 -1.21 9.87
C GLY A 100 -11.04 -0.71 11.20
N GLU A 101 -10.31 -0.84 12.31
CA GLU A 101 -10.68 -0.36 13.64
C GLU A 101 -10.34 1.13 13.77
N PHE A 102 -10.91 1.97 12.88
CA PHE A 102 -10.48 3.35 12.68
C PHE A 102 -10.70 4.24 13.91
N ASN A 103 -11.79 4.06 14.65
CA ASN A 103 -12.05 4.85 15.85
C ASN A 103 -10.98 4.59 16.92
N GLU A 104 -10.61 3.32 17.15
CA GLU A 104 -9.57 2.97 18.11
C GLU A 104 -8.18 3.45 17.65
N ALA A 105 -7.93 3.40 16.32
CA ALA A 105 -6.71 3.97 15.75
C ALA A 105 -6.59 5.48 16.04
N VAL A 106 -7.66 6.24 15.86
CA VAL A 106 -7.69 7.70 16.16
C VAL A 106 -7.38 7.94 17.64
N GLU A 107 -8.02 7.20 18.54
CA GLU A 107 -7.76 7.33 19.99
C GLU A 107 -6.32 6.99 20.36
N THR A 108 -5.75 5.95 19.73
CA THR A 108 -4.38 5.54 19.98
C THR A 108 -3.39 6.60 19.50
N TYR A 109 -3.58 7.17 18.30
CA TYR A 109 -2.78 8.31 17.82
C TYR A 109 -2.91 9.53 18.74
N ARG A 110 -4.14 9.87 19.17
CA ARG A 110 -4.38 11.02 20.05
C ARG A 110 -3.62 10.91 21.37
N ARG A 111 -3.55 9.71 21.96
CA ARG A 111 -2.77 9.45 23.18
C ARG A 111 -1.27 9.58 22.95
N SER A 112 -0.79 9.27 21.76
CA SER A 112 0.64 9.33 21.42
C SER A 112 1.11 10.74 21.07
N LEU A 113 0.21 11.60 20.56
CA LEU A 113 0.51 12.99 20.16
C LEU A 113 0.60 13.92 21.36
N THR A 114 1.57 13.64 22.27
CA THR A 114 1.80 14.40 23.50
C THR A 114 3.26 14.77 23.67
N GLY A 115 3.54 15.78 24.48
CA GLY A 115 4.90 16.21 24.79
C GLY A 115 5.71 16.57 23.53
N ILE A 116 6.90 16.00 23.39
CA ILE A 116 7.80 16.26 22.25
C ILE A 116 7.28 15.66 20.92
N HIS A 117 6.34 14.74 20.98
CA HIS A 117 5.72 14.08 19.81
C HIS A 117 4.38 14.71 19.42
N ALA A 118 3.96 15.80 20.10
CA ALA A 118 2.66 16.41 19.86
C ALA A 118 2.43 16.76 18.38
N ASP A 119 3.47 17.17 17.67
CA ASP A 119 3.40 17.62 16.29
C ASP A 119 4.19 16.70 15.33
N ASP A 120 4.35 15.41 15.68
CA ASP A 120 5.00 14.44 14.79
C ASP A 120 4.19 14.32 13.48
N PRO A 121 4.83 14.63 12.32
CA PRO A 121 4.11 14.71 11.05
C PRO A 121 3.59 13.35 10.56
N GLY A 122 4.28 12.26 10.88
CA GLY A 122 3.84 10.91 10.50
C GLY A 122 2.60 10.47 11.28
N MET A 123 2.59 10.75 12.60
CA MET A 123 1.45 10.44 13.46
C MET A 123 0.23 11.32 13.16
N LEU A 124 0.43 12.63 12.92
CA LEU A 124 -0.65 13.52 12.51
C LEU A 124 -1.28 13.07 11.20
N LEU A 125 -0.47 12.70 10.20
CA LEU A 125 -0.99 12.17 8.93
C LEU A 125 -1.72 10.84 9.13
N GLY A 126 -1.17 9.93 9.95
CA GLY A 126 -1.81 8.66 10.28
C GLY A 126 -3.16 8.85 10.97
N MET A 127 -3.21 9.74 11.96
CA MET A 127 -4.45 10.10 12.66
C MET A 127 -5.50 10.69 11.72
N ALA A 128 -5.10 11.63 10.85
CA ALA A 128 -6.00 12.25 9.88
C ALA A 128 -6.59 11.22 8.90
N LYS A 129 -5.79 10.26 8.42
CA LYS A 129 -6.26 9.15 7.56
C LYS A 129 -7.26 8.26 8.30
N ALA A 130 -6.94 7.88 9.54
CA ALA A 130 -7.83 7.06 10.36
C ALA A 130 -9.15 7.79 10.65
N ALA A 131 -9.10 9.08 11.02
CA ALA A 131 -10.27 9.91 11.24
C ALA A 131 -11.15 10.05 9.98
N PHE A 132 -10.52 10.25 8.81
CA PHE A 132 -11.25 10.28 7.54
C PHE A 132 -11.95 8.94 7.25
N ALA A 133 -11.25 7.82 7.46
CA ALA A 133 -11.81 6.48 7.27
C ALA A 133 -12.94 6.17 8.28
N ALA A 134 -12.82 6.67 9.52
CA ALA A 134 -13.87 6.62 10.54
C ALA A 134 -15.06 7.56 10.26
N ARG A 135 -15.01 8.36 9.19
CA ARG A 135 -15.98 9.40 8.84
C ARG A 135 -16.05 10.56 9.85
N LEU A 136 -15.02 10.72 10.67
CA LEU A 136 -14.84 11.85 11.58
C LEU A 136 -14.22 13.03 10.80
N PHE A 137 -14.93 13.53 9.80
CA PHE A 137 -14.39 14.46 8.80
C PHE A 137 -13.89 15.77 9.40
N GLU A 138 -14.59 16.29 10.41
CA GLU A 138 -14.18 17.52 11.08
C GLU A 138 -12.86 17.33 11.84
N GLU A 139 -12.67 16.17 12.47
CA GLU A 139 -11.42 15.84 13.14
C GLU A 139 -10.29 15.60 12.15
N ALA A 140 -10.55 14.90 11.04
CA ALA A 140 -9.60 14.74 9.95
C ALA A 140 -9.14 16.10 9.41
N TRP A 141 -10.07 17.02 9.18
CA TRP A 141 -9.79 18.37 8.70
C TRP A 141 -8.89 19.14 9.68
N ARG A 142 -9.24 19.18 10.96
CA ARG A 142 -8.43 19.85 11.99
C ARG A 142 -7.03 19.28 12.10
N THR A 143 -6.91 17.95 12.00
CA THR A 143 -5.63 17.26 12.11
C THR A 143 -4.73 17.55 10.91
N VAL A 144 -5.28 17.61 9.68
CA VAL A 144 -4.49 17.98 8.49
C VAL A 144 -4.09 19.46 8.52
N LEU A 145 -4.96 20.34 9.00
CA LEU A 145 -4.59 21.75 9.20
C LEU A 145 -3.41 21.89 10.17
N ARG A 146 -3.52 21.25 11.35
CA ARG A 146 -2.44 21.24 12.34
C ARG A 146 -1.13 20.71 11.74
N LEU A 147 -1.19 19.63 10.95
CA LEU A 147 -0.03 19.10 10.25
C LEU A 147 0.65 20.17 9.39
N GLY A 148 -0.12 20.90 8.59
CA GLY A 148 0.41 21.98 7.72
C GLY A 148 0.99 23.16 8.50
N GLU A 149 0.34 23.56 9.60
CA GLU A 149 0.77 24.68 10.44
C GLU A 149 2.06 24.37 11.22
N THR A 150 2.13 23.18 11.82
CA THR A 150 3.27 22.79 12.66
C THR A 150 4.44 22.23 11.86
N ASN A 151 4.17 21.72 10.65
CA ASN A 151 5.18 21.11 9.78
C ASN A 151 5.19 21.69 8.36
N PRO A 152 5.49 22.99 8.15
CA PRO A 152 5.34 23.64 6.85
C PRO A 152 6.26 23.09 5.75
N ARG A 153 7.33 22.38 6.12
CA ARG A 153 8.22 21.69 5.18
C ARG A 153 7.77 20.27 4.81
N TYR A 154 6.85 19.71 5.57
CA TYR A 154 6.32 18.37 5.34
C TYR A 154 4.97 18.48 4.63
N GLN A 155 4.99 18.48 3.30
CA GLN A 155 3.81 18.61 2.46
C GLN A 155 3.70 17.45 1.46
N PRO A 156 3.51 16.20 1.93
CA PRO A 156 3.32 15.10 1.00
C PRO A 156 2.01 15.28 0.23
N VAL A 157 2.03 14.92 -1.05
CA VAL A 157 0.83 14.98 -1.93
C VAL A 157 -0.36 14.22 -1.30
N GLU A 158 -0.08 13.17 -0.56
CA GLU A 158 -1.08 12.39 0.16
C GLU A 158 -1.83 13.21 1.22
N ALA A 159 -1.14 14.07 1.99
CA ALA A 159 -1.77 14.95 2.96
C ALA A 159 -2.63 16.01 2.28
N GLN A 160 -2.14 16.61 1.20
CA GLN A 160 -2.88 17.59 0.41
C GLN A 160 -4.13 16.96 -0.23
N LEU A 161 -4.01 15.74 -0.77
CA LEU A 161 -5.15 15.01 -1.31
C LEU A 161 -6.17 14.66 -0.21
N LEU A 162 -5.70 14.25 0.96
CA LEU A 162 -6.58 13.99 2.11
C LEU A 162 -7.32 15.25 2.54
N TYR A 163 -6.64 16.41 2.54
CA TYR A 163 -7.25 17.69 2.84
C TYR A 163 -8.38 18.02 1.87
N ALA A 164 -8.12 17.95 0.56
CA ALA A 164 -9.13 18.20 -0.47
C ALA A 164 -10.34 17.25 -0.34
N ARG A 165 -10.08 15.96 -0.11
CA ARG A 165 -11.12 14.93 0.11
C ARG A 165 -11.95 15.22 1.37
N THR A 166 -11.30 15.71 2.40
CA THR A 166 -11.99 16.03 3.66
C THR A 166 -12.89 17.25 3.51
N LEU A 167 -12.43 18.28 2.80
CA LEU A 167 -13.26 19.43 2.44
C LEU A 167 -14.50 19.01 1.62
N GLU A 168 -14.30 18.11 0.64
CA GLU A 168 -15.39 17.54 -0.16
C GLU A 168 -16.39 16.79 0.72
N ALA A 169 -15.91 15.98 1.67
CA ALA A 169 -16.77 15.22 2.58
C ALA A 169 -17.54 16.11 3.57
N LEU A 170 -17.02 17.30 3.88
CA LEU A 170 -17.68 18.34 4.68
C LEU A 170 -18.63 19.22 3.87
N GLY A 171 -18.77 18.99 2.56
CA GLY A 171 -19.61 19.80 1.67
C GLY A 171 -19.01 21.17 1.33
N ARG A 172 -17.72 21.39 1.62
CA ARG A 172 -16.97 22.62 1.31
C ARG A 172 -16.41 22.54 -0.12
N ASP A 173 -17.33 22.38 -1.07
CA ASP A 173 -17.00 22.01 -2.46
C ASP A 173 -16.16 23.05 -3.19
N ASP A 174 -16.32 24.36 -2.90
CA ASP A 174 -15.52 25.41 -3.53
C ASP A 174 -14.05 25.33 -3.12
N GLU A 175 -13.82 25.12 -1.84
CA GLU A 175 -12.47 24.96 -1.30
C GLU A 175 -11.85 23.65 -1.77
N ALA A 176 -12.62 22.56 -1.76
CA ALA A 176 -12.15 21.29 -2.31
C ALA A 176 -11.75 21.40 -3.79
N ALA A 177 -12.55 22.11 -4.60
CA ALA A 177 -12.25 22.35 -6.01
C ALA A 177 -10.98 23.17 -6.21
N HIS A 178 -10.72 24.16 -5.36
CA HIS A 178 -9.50 24.94 -5.36
C HIS A 178 -8.28 24.05 -5.09
N GLU A 179 -8.33 23.25 -4.03
CA GLU A 179 -7.25 22.34 -3.64
C GLU A 179 -6.97 21.26 -4.70
N TYR A 180 -8.02 20.63 -5.23
CA TYR A 180 -7.87 19.68 -6.33
C TYR A 180 -7.25 20.34 -7.57
N GLY A 181 -7.66 21.56 -7.90
CA GLY A 181 -7.12 22.30 -9.03
C GLY A 181 -5.61 22.56 -8.93
N GLN A 182 -5.12 22.85 -7.73
CA GLN A 182 -3.67 22.98 -7.49
C GLN A 182 -2.96 21.63 -7.59
N LEU A 183 -3.54 20.59 -6.99
CA LEU A 183 -2.95 19.24 -6.96
C LEU A 183 -2.82 18.60 -8.34
N VAL A 184 -3.76 18.82 -9.25
CA VAL A 184 -3.76 18.23 -10.59
C VAL A 184 -2.49 18.54 -11.38
N THR A 185 -1.82 19.64 -11.08
CA THR A 185 -0.61 20.08 -11.79
C THR A 185 0.63 19.26 -11.45
N HIS A 186 0.71 18.69 -10.23
CA HIS A 186 1.92 18.03 -9.73
C HIS A 186 1.68 16.68 -9.05
N ALA A 187 0.42 16.33 -8.72
CA ALA A 187 0.12 15.05 -8.09
C ALA A 187 0.39 13.87 -9.04
N PRO A 188 1.08 12.81 -8.58
CA PRO A 188 1.27 11.61 -9.36
C PRO A 188 -0.05 10.82 -9.50
N GLY A 189 -0.17 10.08 -10.60
CA GLY A 189 -1.33 9.23 -10.86
C GLY A 189 -2.57 10.00 -11.30
N GLU A 190 -3.68 9.29 -11.44
CA GLU A 190 -4.93 9.83 -12.00
C GLU A 190 -6.02 10.03 -10.92
N GLU A 191 -5.78 9.64 -9.66
CA GLU A 191 -6.78 9.74 -8.60
C GLU A 191 -7.26 11.17 -8.39
N THR A 192 -6.31 12.11 -8.26
CA THR A 192 -6.62 13.54 -8.06
C THR A 192 -7.45 14.10 -9.20
N ARG A 193 -7.07 13.82 -10.47
CA ARG A 193 -7.82 14.26 -11.65
C ARG A 193 -9.21 13.69 -11.69
N CYS A 194 -9.34 12.40 -11.39
CA CYS A 194 -10.62 11.72 -11.37
C CYS A 194 -11.57 12.32 -10.32
N ARG A 195 -11.08 12.55 -9.10
CA ARG A 195 -11.87 13.17 -8.01
C ARG A 195 -12.28 14.58 -8.36
N TYR A 196 -11.35 15.38 -8.90
CA TYR A 196 -11.64 16.73 -9.33
C TYR A 196 -12.71 16.78 -10.43
N ALA A 197 -12.56 15.92 -11.44
CA ALA A 197 -13.56 15.84 -12.51
C ALA A 197 -14.96 15.45 -12.00
N LEU A 198 -15.04 14.49 -11.07
CA LEU A 198 -16.30 14.09 -10.44
C LEU A 198 -16.92 15.23 -9.60
N LEU A 199 -16.11 15.98 -8.87
CA LEU A 199 -16.57 17.14 -8.11
C LEU A 199 -17.12 18.23 -9.04
N LEU A 200 -16.39 18.56 -10.12
CA LEU A 200 -16.84 19.53 -11.14
C LEU A 200 -18.13 19.08 -11.81
N GLN A 201 -18.27 17.78 -12.12
CA GLN A 201 -19.48 17.22 -12.71
C GLN A 201 -20.68 17.40 -11.76
N ARG A 202 -20.55 17.11 -10.48
CA ARG A 202 -21.61 17.31 -9.48
C ARG A 202 -22.03 18.78 -9.36
N ARG A 203 -21.06 19.67 -9.56
CA ARG A 203 -21.30 21.13 -9.53
C ARG A 203 -21.81 21.72 -10.85
N GLY A 204 -22.08 20.89 -11.85
CA GLY A 204 -22.57 21.33 -13.16
C GLY A 204 -21.50 21.95 -14.09
N ARG A 205 -20.21 21.96 -13.68
CA ARG A 205 -19.08 22.45 -14.51
C ARG A 205 -18.64 21.38 -15.52
N LEU A 206 -19.58 21.00 -16.41
CA LEU A 206 -19.44 19.82 -17.26
C LEU A 206 -18.31 19.91 -18.26
N LEU A 207 -18.08 21.11 -18.86
CA LEU A 207 -17.01 21.27 -19.85
C LEU A 207 -15.62 21.03 -19.24
N GLU A 208 -15.38 21.53 -18.05
CA GLU A 208 -14.13 21.34 -17.34
C GLU A 208 -13.95 19.89 -16.89
N ALA A 209 -14.99 19.26 -16.36
CA ALA A 209 -14.98 17.85 -16.02
C ALA A 209 -14.64 16.98 -17.23
N MET A 210 -15.25 17.26 -18.41
CA MET A 210 -14.96 16.57 -19.66
C MET A 210 -13.51 16.74 -20.10
N GLY A 211 -12.92 17.92 -19.90
CA GLY A 211 -11.51 18.18 -20.18
C GLY A 211 -10.60 17.21 -19.39
N LEU A 212 -10.80 17.14 -18.07
CA LEU A 212 -10.03 16.24 -17.19
C LEU A 212 -10.23 14.77 -17.53
N PHE A 213 -11.46 14.32 -17.83
CA PHE A 213 -11.70 12.94 -18.25
C PHE A 213 -10.99 12.59 -19.57
N LYS A 214 -10.95 13.51 -20.53
CA LYS A 214 -10.18 13.32 -21.79
C LYS A 214 -8.68 13.18 -21.52
N GLU A 215 -8.13 14.00 -20.59
CA GLU A 215 -6.72 13.90 -20.19
C GLU A 215 -6.41 12.55 -19.55
N ILE A 216 -7.25 12.07 -18.61
CA ILE A 216 -7.10 10.75 -17.97
C ILE A 216 -7.07 9.65 -19.03
N LEU A 217 -8.01 9.64 -19.97
CA LEU A 217 -8.08 8.66 -21.06
C LEU A 217 -6.87 8.73 -21.99
N ALA A 218 -6.37 9.93 -22.29
CA ALA A 218 -5.19 10.10 -23.13
C ALA A 218 -3.92 9.57 -22.43
N ARG A 219 -3.79 9.74 -21.11
CA ARG A 219 -2.66 9.24 -20.31
C ARG A 219 -2.73 7.72 -20.14
N SER A 220 -3.91 7.16 -19.86
CA SER A 220 -4.07 5.70 -19.71
C SER A 220 -3.73 4.91 -20.98
N ARG A 221 -3.94 5.51 -22.18
CA ARG A 221 -3.56 4.91 -23.46
C ARG A 221 -2.04 4.96 -23.73
N ARG A 222 -1.30 5.81 -23.02
CA ARG A 222 0.15 5.98 -23.16
C ARG A 222 0.94 5.24 -22.09
N ALA A 223 0.27 4.75 -21.05
CA ALA A 223 0.89 3.91 -20.04
C ALA A 223 1.21 2.53 -20.66
N PRO A 224 2.45 2.01 -20.49
CA PRO A 224 2.87 0.74 -21.06
C PRO A 224 2.15 -0.45 -20.41
#